data_b1b52de63e5b74f50105dd5610b6e4b3
#
_entry.id   b1b52de63e5b74f50105dd5610b6e4b3
#
_cell.length_a   1.000
_cell.length_b   1.000
_cell.length_c   1.000
_cell.angle_alpha   90.00
_cell.angle_beta   90.00
_cell.angle_gamma   90.00
#
_symmetry.space_group_name_H-M   'P 1'
#
loop_
_entity.id
_entity.type
_entity.pdbx_description
1 polymer ?
#
loop_
_entity_poly.entity_id
_entity_poly.type
_entity_poly.pdbx_seq_one_letter_code
_entity_poly.pdbx_strand_id
1 'polypeptide(L)'
;MKPRPIAALVVANLLRQVRDRVGLFFMVVMPFVTILFVGLAMGGTSGDDELPVGVYAQRTDPVADAVVAELERGGQVVVERLDSVEKLREEVSRGTVAAGLMITPGDAELDLVLAQTNGTTLAARAAIDVAVGKVAAVLEAQRAAERAGATPEEAARYVRQAQADAAPATVDVRTSEGEEGGQPSGFAYTAPANLLLFTFINSMAVAAALVESKRLGMIRRSVAAPVRESRILLGEAVSRFAVALAQSLLIIVVSALLFGVEWGDPLGVAVVVGVFCLVATGAAMLVGAYVRSPQQAPAIGPPLGIVLGMLGGCLWPREVAGEPLNTLGYLFPHAWGMDALLALTEPGAGLPDVMTEVAVIAGMAVVVLGVALVVFRKRAVLVA
;
A
#
# COMPACT_ATOMS: atom_id res chain seq x y z
N MET A 1 0.89 27.82 -31.80
CA MET A 1 1.95 27.96 -30.76
C MET A 1 3.19 27.25 -31.25
N LYS A 2 4.37 27.87 -31.27
CA LYS A 2 5.60 27.16 -31.63
C LYS A 2 6.03 26.38 -30.37
N PRO A 3 6.00 25.02 -30.35
CA PRO A 3 6.29 24.20 -29.19
C PRO A 3 7.77 24.20 -28.77
N ARG A 4 8.64 24.72 -29.62
CA ARG A 4 10.09 24.69 -29.43
C ARG A 4 10.63 25.21 -28.09
N PRO A 5 10.16 26.36 -27.51
CA PRO A 5 10.73 26.85 -26.28
C PRO A 5 10.31 25.98 -25.03
N ILE A 6 9.09 25.48 -25.01
CA ILE A 6 8.62 24.59 -23.93
C ILE A 6 9.35 23.26 -23.97
N ALA A 7 9.45 22.65 -25.15
CA ALA A 7 10.17 21.39 -25.32
C ALA A 7 11.67 21.53 -24.95
N ALA A 8 12.31 22.63 -25.30
CA ALA A 8 13.70 22.88 -24.87
C ALA A 8 13.84 22.98 -23.33
N LEU A 9 12.87 23.59 -22.67
CA LEU A 9 12.86 23.73 -21.22
C LEU A 9 12.64 22.38 -20.54
N VAL A 10 11.73 21.55 -21.05
CA VAL A 10 11.50 20.18 -20.58
C VAL A 10 12.77 19.34 -20.72
N VAL A 11 13.40 19.35 -21.90
CA VAL A 11 14.64 18.59 -22.14
C VAL A 11 15.77 19.08 -21.22
N ALA A 12 15.92 20.40 -21.05
CA ALA A 12 16.94 20.95 -20.17
C ALA A 12 16.76 20.52 -18.71
N ASN A 13 15.51 20.49 -18.21
CA ASN A 13 15.22 20.07 -16.84
C ASN A 13 15.39 18.55 -16.67
N LEU A 14 15.00 17.72 -17.63
CA LEU A 14 15.27 16.28 -17.62
C LEU A 14 16.77 15.99 -17.61
N LEU A 15 17.55 16.66 -18.47
CA LEU A 15 19.00 16.49 -18.48
C LEU A 15 19.67 16.94 -17.18
N ARG A 16 19.14 17.99 -16.54
CA ARG A 16 19.61 18.43 -15.21
C ARG A 16 19.35 17.36 -14.18
N GLN A 17 18.15 16.74 -14.18
CA GLN A 17 17.80 15.67 -13.26
C GLN A 17 18.72 14.45 -13.42
N VAL A 18 19.01 14.05 -14.65
CA VAL A 18 19.93 12.92 -14.93
C VAL A 18 21.38 13.22 -14.49
N ARG A 19 21.78 14.49 -14.45
CA ARG A 19 23.13 14.92 -14.00
C ARG A 19 23.24 15.07 -12.48
N ASP A 20 22.14 15.18 -11.76
CA ASP A 20 22.10 15.20 -10.30
C ASP A 20 22.17 13.76 -9.75
N ARG A 21 23.38 13.35 -9.37
CA ARG A 21 23.65 11.98 -8.88
C ARG A 21 22.85 11.65 -7.61
N VAL A 22 22.71 12.61 -6.70
CA VAL A 22 21.96 12.42 -5.44
C VAL A 22 20.46 12.36 -5.71
N GLY A 23 19.96 13.31 -6.49
CA GLY A 23 18.56 13.29 -6.93
C GLY A 23 18.21 12.03 -7.72
N LEU A 24 19.11 11.56 -8.60
CA LEU A 24 18.92 10.32 -9.35
C LEU A 24 18.86 9.08 -8.44
N PHE A 25 19.72 9.03 -7.41
CA PHE A 25 19.70 7.94 -6.42
C PHE A 25 18.33 7.87 -5.72
N PHE A 26 17.82 8.99 -5.22
CA PHE A 26 16.51 9.03 -4.57
C PHE A 26 15.34 8.81 -5.54
N MET A 27 15.51 9.18 -6.79
CA MET A 27 14.48 9.00 -7.82
C MET A 27 14.40 7.56 -8.33
N VAL A 28 15.54 6.87 -8.47
CA VAL A 28 15.64 5.55 -9.10
C VAL A 28 15.83 4.46 -8.07
N VAL A 29 16.88 4.56 -7.23
CA VAL A 29 17.28 3.43 -6.37
C VAL A 29 16.36 3.28 -5.17
N MET A 30 16.04 4.38 -4.49
CA MET A 30 15.26 4.31 -3.24
C MET A 30 13.86 3.71 -3.38
N PRO A 31 13.06 4.01 -4.42
CA PRO A 31 11.76 3.37 -4.59
C PRO A 31 11.88 1.84 -4.67
N PHE A 32 12.86 1.31 -5.43
CA PHE A 32 13.02 -0.13 -5.59
C PHE A 32 13.58 -0.82 -4.36
N VAL A 33 14.48 -0.17 -3.66
CA VAL A 33 14.95 -0.64 -2.34
C VAL A 33 13.78 -0.73 -1.37
N THR A 34 12.93 0.29 -1.34
CA THR A 34 11.75 0.30 -0.46
C THR A 34 10.72 -0.75 -0.87
N ILE A 35 10.41 -0.88 -2.18
CA ILE A 35 9.52 -1.94 -2.69
C ILE A 35 10.05 -3.31 -2.28
N LEU A 36 11.35 -3.56 -2.48
CA LEU A 36 11.96 -4.84 -2.15
C LEU A 36 11.86 -5.15 -0.64
N PHE A 37 12.35 -4.25 0.21
CA PHE A 37 12.41 -4.52 1.66
C PHE A 37 11.03 -4.53 2.30
N VAL A 38 10.17 -3.57 1.97
CA VAL A 38 8.81 -3.50 2.54
C VAL A 38 7.92 -4.60 1.95
N GLY A 39 8.05 -4.88 0.65
CA GLY A 39 7.32 -5.97 -0.01
C GLY A 39 7.67 -7.33 0.57
N LEU A 40 8.96 -7.61 0.81
CA LEU A 40 9.40 -8.83 1.49
C LEU A 40 8.90 -8.88 2.95
N ALA A 41 8.93 -7.76 3.65
CA ALA A 41 8.45 -7.69 5.04
C ALA A 41 6.93 -7.86 5.15
N MET A 42 6.17 -7.54 4.10
CA MET A 42 4.71 -7.72 4.02
C MET A 42 4.28 -9.06 3.41
N GLY A 43 5.21 -10.01 3.22
CA GLY A 43 4.89 -11.36 2.76
C GLY A 43 5.36 -11.72 1.34
N GLY A 44 6.21 -10.90 0.72
CA GLY A 44 6.87 -11.24 -0.54
C GLY A 44 5.94 -11.60 -1.69
N THR A 45 6.32 -12.56 -2.47
CA THR A 45 5.49 -13.20 -3.51
C THR A 45 4.58 -14.23 -2.84
N SER A 46 3.41 -13.82 -2.42
CA SER A 46 2.41 -14.72 -1.81
C SER A 46 1.88 -15.68 -2.87
N GLY A 47 2.47 -16.84 -2.94
CA GLY A 47 1.95 -17.91 -3.77
C GLY A 47 1.91 -19.22 -3.01
N ASP A 48 2.93 -19.55 -2.20
CA ASP A 48 3.10 -20.86 -1.57
C ASP A 48 3.80 -20.83 -0.20
N ASP A 49 3.90 -19.69 0.47
CA ASP A 49 4.53 -19.66 1.79
C ASP A 49 3.53 -20.16 2.84
N GLU A 50 3.70 -21.43 3.19
CA GLU A 50 3.04 -22.06 4.32
C GLU A 50 3.28 -21.21 5.59
N LEU A 51 2.19 -20.80 6.25
CA LEU A 51 2.25 -19.96 7.45
C LEU A 51 2.69 -20.82 8.65
N PRO A 52 3.90 -20.64 9.21
CA PRO A 52 4.33 -21.41 10.36
C PRO A 52 3.56 -20.97 11.61
N VAL A 53 2.79 -21.90 12.20
CA VAL A 53 2.02 -21.71 13.43
C VAL A 53 2.55 -22.65 14.51
N GLY A 54 3.02 -22.09 15.61
CA GLY A 54 3.43 -22.85 16.78
C GLY A 54 2.22 -23.30 17.59
N VAL A 55 2.14 -24.59 17.96
CA VAL A 55 1.09 -25.11 18.83
C VAL A 55 1.69 -25.77 20.05
N TYR A 56 1.29 -25.29 21.23
CA TYR A 56 1.55 -25.97 22.49
C TYR A 56 0.27 -26.58 23.03
N ALA A 57 0.29 -27.90 23.21
CA ALA A 57 -0.80 -28.63 23.82
C ALA A 57 -0.23 -29.81 24.62
N GLN A 58 -0.93 -30.27 25.66
CA GLN A 58 -0.58 -31.50 26.32
C GLN A 58 -0.73 -32.70 25.37
N ARG A 59 0.18 -33.66 25.49
CA ARG A 59 0.33 -34.81 24.56
C ARG A 59 -0.90 -35.70 24.33
N THR A 60 -2.00 -35.48 25.05
CA THR A 60 -3.20 -36.32 24.98
C THR A 60 -4.50 -35.54 24.96
N ASP A 61 -4.49 -34.34 24.38
CA ASP A 61 -5.70 -33.53 24.26
C ASP A 61 -6.38 -33.75 22.89
N PRO A 62 -7.56 -34.42 22.85
CA PRO A 62 -8.25 -34.66 21.57
C PRO A 62 -8.76 -33.40 20.91
N VAL A 63 -8.96 -32.31 21.64
CA VAL A 63 -9.37 -31.03 21.07
C VAL A 63 -8.19 -30.40 20.35
N ALA A 64 -7.00 -30.44 20.96
CA ALA A 64 -5.78 -29.96 20.33
C ALA A 64 -5.45 -30.73 19.05
N ASP A 65 -5.59 -32.05 19.08
CA ASP A 65 -5.35 -32.88 17.88
C ASP A 65 -6.36 -32.54 16.77
N ALA A 66 -7.62 -32.27 17.11
CA ALA A 66 -8.65 -31.88 16.14
C ALA A 66 -8.36 -30.49 15.53
N VAL A 67 -7.92 -29.52 16.35
CA VAL A 67 -7.55 -28.17 15.87
C VAL A 67 -6.33 -28.24 14.96
N VAL A 68 -5.29 -28.98 15.34
CA VAL A 68 -4.10 -29.16 14.50
C VAL A 68 -4.46 -29.83 13.17
N ALA A 69 -5.26 -30.91 13.21
CA ALA A 69 -5.70 -31.58 11.99
C ALA A 69 -6.54 -30.66 11.06
N GLU A 70 -7.30 -29.71 11.63
CA GLU A 70 -8.07 -28.75 10.84
C GLU A 70 -7.18 -27.65 10.24
N LEU A 71 -6.17 -27.20 10.99
CA LEU A 71 -5.16 -26.24 10.48
C LEU A 71 -4.37 -26.84 9.30
N GLU A 72 -3.88 -28.06 9.45
CA GLU A 72 -3.13 -28.77 8.40
C GLU A 72 -4.02 -29.06 7.15
N ARG A 73 -5.31 -29.34 7.36
CA ARG A 73 -6.26 -29.60 6.28
C ARG A 73 -6.53 -28.35 5.43
N GLY A 74 -6.37 -27.15 6.00
CA GLY A 74 -6.49 -25.89 5.29
C GLY A 74 -5.40 -25.65 4.25
N GLY A 75 -4.29 -26.36 4.29
CA GLY A 75 -3.21 -26.34 3.29
C GLY A 75 -2.37 -25.05 3.26
N GLN A 76 -2.69 -24.06 4.07
CA GLN A 76 -1.99 -22.78 4.15
C GLN A 76 -1.10 -22.63 5.39
N VAL A 77 -1.18 -23.59 6.31
CA VAL A 77 -0.51 -23.52 7.61
C VAL A 77 0.37 -24.73 7.82
N VAL A 78 1.63 -24.51 8.20
CA VAL A 78 2.52 -25.55 8.75
C VAL A 78 2.48 -25.46 10.27
N VAL A 79 2.06 -26.54 10.90
CA VAL A 79 1.96 -26.60 12.36
C VAL A 79 3.25 -27.12 12.96
N GLU A 80 3.91 -26.31 13.78
CA GLU A 80 5.04 -26.73 14.61
C GLU A 80 4.60 -26.98 16.04
N ARG A 81 4.62 -28.26 16.47
CA ARG A 81 4.32 -28.61 17.87
C ARG A 81 5.51 -28.33 18.75
N LEU A 82 5.32 -27.51 19.76
CA LEU A 82 6.35 -27.08 20.71
C LEU A 82 6.15 -27.74 22.08
N ASP A 83 7.27 -28.07 22.74
CA ASP A 83 7.27 -28.85 23.99
C ASP A 83 7.02 -28.00 25.26
N SER A 84 7.12 -26.67 25.18
CA SER A 84 6.90 -25.78 26.31
C SER A 84 6.31 -24.42 25.90
N VAL A 85 5.61 -23.77 26.82
CA VAL A 85 5.05 -22.41 26.64
C VAL A 85 6.16 -21.38 26.45
N GLU A 86 7.28 -21.55 27.17
CA GLU A 86 8.43 -20.65 27.06
C GLU A 86 9.03 -20.71 25.67
N LYS A 87 9.17 -21.90 25.12
CA LYS A 87 9.68 -22.10 23.75
C LYS A 87 8.72 -21.51 22.72
N LEU A 88 7.40 -21.68 22.90
CA LEU A 88 6.40 -21.07 22.03
C LEU A 88 6.53 -19.55 22.01
N ARG A 89 6.62 -18.91 23.18
CA ARG A 89 6.80 -17.45 23.27
C ARG A 89 8.12 -16.98 22.68
N GLU A 90 9.17 -17.76 22.86
CA GLU A 90 10.49 -17.46 22.27
C GLU A 90 10.47 -17.51 20.75
N GLU A 91 9.90 -18.57 20.15
CA GLU A 91 9.78 -18.71 18.69
C GLU A 91 8.88 -17.64 18.07
N VAL A 92 7.75 -17.31 18.73
CA VAL A 92 6.90 -16.19 18.34
C VAL A 92 7.66 -14.87 18.42
N SER A 93 8.44 -14.63 19.48
CA SER A 93 9.19 -13.38 19.64
C SER A 93 10.34 -13.23 18.65
N ARG A 94 10.93 -14.34 18.20
CA ARG A 94 11.95 -14.37 17.13
C ARG A 94 11.35 -14.21 15.74
N GLY A 95 10.02 -14.41 15.59
CA GLY A 95 9.34 -14.39 14.30
C GLY A 95 9.55 -15.65 13.45
N THR A 96 10.02 -16.75 14.03
CA THR A 96 10.13 -18.05 13.36
C THR A 96 8.77 -18.71 13.16
N VAL A 97 7.81 -18.44 14.04
CA VAL A 97 6.40 -18.76 13.84
C VAL A 97 5.58 -17.48 13.81
N ALA A 98 4.59 -17.43 12.92
CA ALA A 98 3.74 -16.27 12.71
C ALA A 98 2.77 -16.03 13.88
N ALA A 99 2.31 -17.12 14.51
CA ALA A 99 1.44 -17.10 15.69
C ALA A 99 1.67 -18.33 16.55
N GLY A 100 1.40 -18.21 17.84
CA GLY A 100 1.44 -19.32 18.80
C GLY A 100 0.07 -19.59 19.39
N LEU A 101 -0.40 -20.84 19.35
CA LEU A 101 -1.63 -21.30 19.97
C LEU A 101 -1.33 -22.16 21.19
N MET A 102 -1.81 -21.74 22.35
CA MET A 102 -1.75 -22.53 23.58
C MET A 102 -3.12 -23.13 23.85
N ILE A 103 -3.17 -24.45 24.04
CA ILE A 103 -4.40 -25.18 24.34
C ILE A 103 -4.26 -25.76 25.75
N THR A 104 -5.06 -25.24 26.69
CA THR A 104 -5.05 -25.69 28.09
C THR A 104 -6.10 -26.76 28.29
N PRO A 105 -5.74 -27.95 28.81
CA PRO A 105 -6.69 -29.03 29.05
C PRO A 105 -7.71 -28.65 30.10
N GLY A 106 -9.00 -28.89 29.83
CA GLY A 106 -10.08 -28.82 30.80
C GLY A 106 -10.94 -27.58 30.77
N ASP A 107 -10.44 -26.41 30.41
CA ASP A 107 -11.20 -25.15 30.46
C ASP A 107 -11.68 -24.64 29.08
N ALA A 108 -11.36 -25.32 27.98
CA ALA A 108 -11.63 -24.85 26.60
C ALA A 108 -11.10 -23.41 26.35
N GLU A 109 -10.13 -22.97 27.13
CA GLU A 109 -9.48 -21.69 27.00
C GLU A 109 -8.31 -21.84 26.00
N LEU A 110 -8.39 -21.08 24.93
CA LEU A 110 -7.39 -21.06 23.88
C LEU A 110 -6.70 -19.70 23.93
N ASP A 111 -5.43 -19.71 24.33
CA ASP A 111 -4.61 -18.51 24.36
C ASP A 111 -3.83 -18.34 23.06
N LEU A 112 -3.99 -17.21 22.40
CA LEU A 112 -3.27 -16.85 21.20
C LEU A 112 -2.11 -15.91 21.54
N VAL A 113 -0.90 -16.32 21.20
CA VAL A 113 0.32 -15.52 21.39
C VAL A 113 0.75 -14.93 20.07
N LEU A 114 0.79 -13.60 19.98
CA LEU A 114 1.21 -12.84 18.80
C LEU A 114 2.38 -11.93 19.18
N ALA A 115 3.43 -11.88 18.37
CA ALA A 115 4.59 -11.00 18.63
C ALA A 115 4.36 -9.58 18.18
N GLN A 116 3.92 -9.40 16.94
CA GLN A 116 3.65 -8.10 16.31
C GLN A 116 2.46 -8.25 15.38
N THR A 117 1.66 -7.20 15.23
CA THR A 117 0.55 -7.18 14.28
C THR A 117 1.08 -6.84 12.90
N ASN A 118 1.35 -7.85 12.08
CA ASN A 118 1.69 -7.74 10.66
C ASN A 118 0.76 -8.63 9.82
N GLY A 119 0.86 -8.54 8.50
CA GLY A 119 -0.01 -9.30 7.59
C GLY A 119 0.03 -10.81 7.81
N THR A 120 1.23 -11.39 8.00
CA THR A 120 1.45 -12.81 8.27
C THR A 120 0.80 -13.25 9.59
N THR A 121 0.95 -12.46 10.65
CA THR A 121 0.35 -12.71 11.96
C THR A 121 -1.18 -12.64 11.91
N LEU A 122 -1.74 -11.69 11.16
CA LEU A 122 -3.20 -11.58 10.96
C LEU A 122 -3.75 -12.75 10.15
N ALA A 123 -3.04 -13.18 9.11
CA ALA A 123 -3.41 -14.36 8.33
C ALA A 123 -3.36 -15.64 9.16
N ALA A 124 -2.29 -15.84 9.95
CA ALA A 124 -2.16 -16.97 10.87
C ALA A 124 -3.28 -16.97 11.92
N ARG A 125 -3.61 -15.81 12.49
CA ARG A 125 -4.74 -15.64 13.41
C ARG A 125 -6.07 -16.03 12.76
N ALA A 126 -6.33 -15.52 11.54
CA ALA A 126 -7.57 -15.85 10.83
C ALA A 126 -7.70 -17.36 10.57
N ALA A 127 -6.61 -18.02 10.15
CA ALA A 127 -6.58 -19.47 9.97
C ALA A 127 -6.86 -20.23 11.29
N ILE A 128 -6.27 -19.77 12.40
CA ILE A 128 -6.52 -20.33 13.73
C ILE A 128 -7.98 -20.14 14.14
N ASP A 129 -8.53 -18.92 14.00
CA ASP A 129 -9.91 -18.60 14.36
C ASP A 129 -10.90 -19.47 13.57
N VAL A 130 -10.66 -19.71 12.28
CA VAL A 130 -11.48 -20.62 11.44
C VAL A 130 -11.37 -22.07 11.91
N ALA A 131 -10.16 -22.58 12.15
CA ALA A 131 -9.97 -23.96 12.60
C ALA A 131 -10.61 -24.23 13.95
N VAL A 132 -10.40 -23.32 14.90
CA VAL A 132 -11.00 -23.37 16.24
C VAL A 132 -12.53 -23.29 16.15
N GLY A 133 -13.07 -22.38 15.34
CA GLY A 133 -14.51 -22.24 15.13
C GLY A 133 -15.15 -23.51 14.58
N LYS A 134 -14.53 -24.18 13.63
CA LYS A 134 -14.99 -25.45 13.07
C LYS A 134 -14.98 -26.58 14.12
N VAL A 135 -13.89 -26.69 14.90
CA VAL A 135 -13.79 -27.72 15.96
C VAL A 135 -14.82 -27.44 17.06
N ALA A 136 -14.98 -26.19 17.48
CA ALA A 136 -16.01 -25.82 18.44
C ALA A 136 -17.43 -26.16 17.98
N ALA A 137 -17.77 -25.90 16.72
CA ALA A 137 -19.05 -26.24 16.14
C ALA A 137 -19.32 -27.75 16.15
N VAL A 138 -18.29 -28.57 15.87
CA VAL A 138 -18.38 -30.03 15.95
C VAL A 138 -18.65 -30.50 17.39
N LEU A 139 -17.92 -29.97 18.35
CA LEU A 139 -18.10 -30.32 19.79
C LEU A 139 -19.46 -29.89 20.30
N GLU A 140 -19.93 -28.71 19.92
CA GLU A 140 -21.28 -28.25 20.28
C GLU A 140 -22.38 -29.13 19.70
N ALA A 141 -22.23 -29.53 18.42
CA ALA A 141 -23.18 -30.46 17.78
C ALA A 141 -23.20 -31.83 18.48
N GLN A 142 -22.03 -32.36 18.86
CA GLN A 142 -21.96 -33.61 19.66
C GLN A 142 -22.65 -33.47 21.00
N ARG A 143 -22.36 -32.40 21.75
CA ARG A 143 -23.02 -32.12 23.05
C ARG A 143 -24.53 -31.94 22.90
N ALA A 144 -24.99 -31.32 21.82
CA ALA A 144 -26.42 -31.20 21.56
C ALA A 144 -27.09 -32.54 21.29
N ALA A 145 -26.45 -33.45 20.54
CA ALA A 145 -26.95 -34.80 20.28
C ALA A 145 -27.00 -35.63 21.61
N GLU A 146 -25.98 -35.54 22.45
CA GLU A 146 -25.95 -36.19 23.78
C GLU A 146 -27.07 -35.67 24.69
N ARG A 147 -27.32 -34.36 24.73
CA ARG A 147 -28.44 -33.76 25.46
C ARG A 147 -29.80 -34.24 24.97
N ALA A 148 -29.88 -34.58 23.65
CA ALA A 148 -31.06 -35.16 23.03
C ALA A 148 -31.22 -36.67 23.29
N GLY A 149 -30.31 -37.31 24.07
CA GLY A 149 -30.37 -38.69 24.49
C GLY A 149 -29.54 -39.67 23.66
N ALA A 150 -28.70 -39.20 22.74
CA ALA A 150 -27.77 -40.06 22.04
C ALA A 150 -26.57 -40.44 22.91
N THR A 151 -26.05 -41.63 22.75
CA THR A 151 -24.79 -42.03 23.36
C THR A 151 -23.64 -41.25 22.73
N PRO A 152 -22.47 -41.05 23.41
CA PRO A 152 -21.32 -40.33 22.83
C PRO A 152 -20.88 -40.89 21.48
N GLU A 153 -20.96 -42.20 21.30
CA GLU A 153 -20.61 -42.89 20.03
C GLU A 153 -21.61 -42.56 18.90
N GLU A 154 -22.89 -42.54 19.25
CA GLU A 154 -23.96 -42.18 18.30
C GLU A 154 -23.89 -40.70 17.95
N ALA A 155 -23.67 -39.83 18.92
CA ALA A 155 -23.49 -38.40 18.69
C ALA A 155 -22.30 -38.11 17.74
N ALA A 156 -21.16 -38.72 17.99
CA ALA A 156 -19.99 -38.63 17.10
C ALA A 156 -20.26 -39.18 15.69
N ARG A 157 -21.06 -40.25 15.58
CA ARG A 157 -21.45 -40.81 14.27
C ARG A 157 -22.38 -39.87 13.53
N TYR A 158 -23.41 -39.33 14.17
CA TYR A 158 -24.36 -38.39 13.57
C TYR A 158 -23.66 -37.14 13.06
N VAL A 159 -22.73 -36.57 13.85
CA VAL A 159 -21.98 -35.37 13.45
C VAL A 159 -21.08 -35.67 12.25
N ARG A 160 -20.36 -36.81 12.24
CA ARG A 160 -19.53 -37.20 11.08
C ARG A 160 -20.39 -37.43 9.82
N GLN A 161 -21.55 -38.03 9.96
CA GLN A 161 -22.46 -38.24 8.84
C GLN A 161 -23.02 -36.91 8.33
N ALA A 162 -23.43 -36.01 9.21
CA ALA A 162 -23.89 -34.67 8.86
C ALA A 162 -22.81 -33.86 8.15
N GLN A 163 -21.51 -33.98 8.58
CA GLN A 163 -20.39 -33.36 7.90
C GLN A 163 -20.11 -33.95 6.52
N ALA A 164 -20.30 -35.26 6.35
CA ALA A 164 -20.13 -35.93 5.04
C ALA A 164 -21.26 -35.60 4.06
N ASP A 165 -22.48 -35.43 4.59
CA ASP A 165 -23.67 -35.08 3.82
C ASP A 165 -23.82 -33.57 3.57
N ALA A 166 -23.11 -32.75 4.39
CA ALA A 166 -23.05 -31.30 4.19
C ALA A 166 -22.29 -31.02 2.87
N ALA A 167 -22.98 -30.40 1.93
CA ALA A 167 -22.27 -29.81 0.78
C ALA A 167 -21.13 -28.93 1.30
N PRO A 168 -19.94 -28.97 0.70
CA PRO A 168 -18.86 -28.09 1.11
C PRO A 168 -19.40 -26.67 1.04
N ALA A 169 -19.57 -26.04 2.20
CA ALA A 169 -19.87 -24.64 2.25
C ALA A 169 -18.59 -23.92 1.76
N THR A 170 -18.55 -23.66 0.48
CA THR A 170 -17.62 -22.67 -0.05
C THR A 170 -18.10 -21.33 0.47
N VAL A 171 -17.42 -20.82 1.46
CA VAL A 171 -17.55 -19.41 1.84
C VAL A 171 -16.83 -18.64 0.75
N ASP A 172 -17.58 -18.26 -0.29
CA ASP A 172 -17.11 -17.21 -1.18
C ASP A 172 -17.01 -15.94 -0.31
N VAL A 173 -15.82 -15.64 0.14
CA VAL A 173 -15.54 -14.36 0.74
C VAL A 173 -15.56 -13.33 -0.39
N ARG A 174 -16.75 -12.84 -0.67
CA ARG A 174 -16.91 -11.67 -1.52
C ARG A 174 -16.74 -10.47 -0.62
N THR A 175 -15.73 -9.66 -0.87
CA THR A 175 -15.77 -8.26 -0.46
C THR A 175 -17.06 -7.66 -1.03
N SER A 176 -17.59 -6.61 -0.42
CA SER A 176 -18.81 -5.93 -0.85
C SER A 176 -18.83 -5.51 -2.33
N GLU A 177 -17.77 -5.78 -3.07
CA GLU A 177 -17.54 -5.51 -4.50
C GLU A 177 -17.35 -6.75 -5.38
N GLY A 178 -17.54 -7.96 -4.86
CA GLY A 178 -17.89 -9.10 -5.73
C GLY A 178 -16.81 -10.07 -6.17
N GLU A 179 -15.56 -9.98 -5.77
CA GLU A 179 -14.51 -10.93 -6.16
C GLU A 179 -13.63 -11.42 -4.99
N GLU A 180 -12.99 -12.60 -5.18
CA GLU A 180 -12.15 -13.28 -4.20
C GLU A 180 -11.09 -12.33 -3.60
N GLY A 181 -11.39 -11.79 -2.42
CA GLY A 181 -10.51 -10.85 -1.73
C GLY A 181 -9.31 -11.55 -1.08
N GLY A 182 -8.35 -11.96 -1.89
CA GLY A 182 -7.00 -12.19 -1.42
C GLY A 182 -6.36 -10.84 -1.10
N GLN A 183 -5.72 -10.68 0.06
CA GLN A 183 -4.90 -9.48 0.28
C GLN A 183 -3.85 -9.39 -0.83
N PRO A 184 -3.65 -8.19 -1.42
CA PRO A 184 -2.65 -8.02 -2.45
C PRO A 184 -1.29 -8.53 -1.94
N SER A 185 -0.53 -9.22 -2.78
CA SER A 185 0.84 -9.62 -2.44
C SER A 185 1.61 -8.41 -1.90
N GLY A 186 2.58 -8.62 -1.02
CA GLY A 186 3.35 -7.51 -0.45
C GLY A 186 3.88 -6.54 -1.52
N PHE A 187 4.23 -7.05 -2.70
CA PHE A 187 4.68 -6.22 -3.83
C PHE A 187 3.51 -5.52 -4.55
N ALA A 188 2.33 -6.14 -4.65
CA ALA A 188 1.15 -5.54 -5.27
C ALA A 188 0.66 -4.31 -4.47
N TYR A 189 0.83 -4.30 -3.15
CA TYR A 189 0.54 -3.14 -2.32
C TYR A 189 1.68 -2.12 -2.35
N THR A 190 2.94 -2.57 -2.18
CA THR A 190 4.07 -1.65 -1.99
C THR A 190 4.49 -0.92 -3.26
N ALA A 191 4.25 -1.47 -4.45
CA ALA A 191 4.60 -0.80 -5.70
C ALA A 191 3.73 0.43 -5.96
N PRO A 192 2.37 0.39 -5.91
CA PRO A 192 1.52 1.58 -5.96
C PRO A 192 1.83 2.59 -4.87
N ALA A 193 2.04 2.13 -3.64
CA ALA A 193 2.38 2.98 -2.51
C ALA A 193 3.67 3.78 -2.75
N ASN A 194 4.73 3.11 -3.19
CA ASN A 194 6.01 3.74 -3.51
C ASN A 194 5.92 4.64 -4.74
N LEU A 195 5.10 4.28 -5.74
CA LEU A 195 4.87 5.15 -6.90
C LEU A 195 4.33 6.50 -6.46
N LEU A 196 3.25 6.53 -5.68
CA LEU A 196 2.63 7.77 -5.22
C LEU A 196 3.58 8.54 -4.28
N LEU A 197 4.15 7.86 -3.28
CA LEU A 197 5.04 8.46 -2.29
C LEU A 197 6.26 9.12 -2.93
N PHE A 198 7.01 8.38 -3.75
CA PHE A 198 8.25 8.89 -4.33
C PHE A 198 8.01 9.87 -5.47
N THR A 199 6.94 9.72 -6.25
CA THR A 199 6.55 10.72 -7.25
C THR A 199 6.29 12.07 -6.60
N PHE A 200 5.60 12.08 -5.46
CA PHE A 200 5.29 13.31 -4.72
C PHE A 200 6.53 13.90 -4.03
N ILE A 201 7.31 13.09 -3.30
CA ILE A 201 8.54 13.51 -2.60
C ILE A 201 9.54 14.12 -3.59
N ASN A 202 9.82 13.42 -4.68
CA ASN A 202 10.81 13.88 -5.66
C ASN A 202 10.33 15.09 -6.44
N SER A 203 9.04 15.19 -6.73
CA SER A 203 8.47 16.42 -7.31
C SER A 203 8.73 17.63 -6.42
N MET A 204 8.57 17.50 -5.11
CA MET A 204 8.89 18.58 -4.15
C MET A 204 10.39 18.87 -4.05
N ALA A 205 11.25 17.85 -4.07
CA ALA A 205 12.69 18.03 -4.04
C ALA A 205 13.19 18.82 -5.28
N VAL A 206 12.64 18.53 -6.45
CA VAL A 206 12.94 19.24 -7.72
C VAL A 206 12.53 20.72 -7.65
N ALA A 207 11.68 21.13 -6.71
CA ALA A 207 11.38 22.55 -6.49
C ALA A 207 12.63 23.39 -6.15
N ALA A 208 13.69 22.78 -5.60
CA ALA A 208 14.99 23.44 -5.37
C ALA A 208 15.56 24.09 -6.66
N ALA A 209 15.44 23.41 -7.79
CA ALA A 209 15.89 23.92 -9.07
C ALA A 209 15.14 25.19 -9.53
N LEU A 210 13.86 25.32 -9.15
CA LEU A 210 13.06 26.52 -9.40
C LEU A 210 13.58 27.70 -8.56
N VAL A 211 13.86 27.45 -7.30
CA VAL A 211 14.40 28.47 -6.37
C VAL A 211 15.76 28.93 -6.83
N GLU A 212 16.62 28.02 -7.28
CA GLU A 212 17.94 28.37 -7.83
C GLU A 212 17.80 29.20 -9.13
N SER A 213 16.89 28.82 -10.02
CA SER A 213 16.61 29.60 -11.23
C SER A 213 16.14 31.01 -10.92
N LYS A 214 15.37 31.21 -9.81
CA LYS A 214 15.01 32.57 -9.33
C LYS A 214 16.23 33.32 -8.83
N ARG A 215 17.08 32.71 -7.99
CA ARG A 215 18.28 33.34 -7.41
C ARG A 215 19.27 33.78 -8.48
N LEU A 216 19.49 32.94 -9.49
CA LEU A 216 20.38 33.27 -10.63
C LEU A 216 19.77 34.28 -11.60
N GLY A 217 18.59 34.82 -11.33
CA GLY A 217 17.91 35.79 -12.18
C GLY A 217 17.48 35.25 -13.55
N MET A 218 17.47 33.91 -13.72
CA MET A 218 17.08 33.28 -14.99
C MET A 218 15.62 33.59 -15.34
N ILE A 219 14.74 33.60 -14.34
CA ILE A 219 13.33 33.96 -14.52
C ILE A 219 13.21 35.43 -14.94
N ARG A 220 13.95 36.35 -14.33
CA ARG A 220 13.98 37.78 -14.72
C ARG A 220 14.47 38.00 -16.16
N ARG A 221 15.50 37.26 -16.55
CA ARG A 221 15.99 37.29 -17.96
C ARG A 221 14.96 36.73 -18.94
N SER A 222 14.23 35.69 -18.52
CA SER A 222 13.15 35.10 -19.33
C SER A 222 11.96 36.06 -19.47
N VAL A 223 11.63 36.83 -18.42
CA VAL A 223 10.60 37.88 -18.47
C VAL A 223 11.02 39.10 -19.33
N ALA A 224 12.33 39.41 -19.37
CA ALA A 224 12.87 40.45 -20.23
C ALA A 224 12.90 40.06 -21.73
N ALA A 225 12.77 38.77 -22.02
CA ALA A 225 12.60 38.31 -23.42
C ALA A 225 11.14 38.55 -23.87
N PRO A 226 10.86 38.67 -25.19
CA PRO A 226 9.51 38.87 -25.71
C PRO A 226 8.62 37.61 -25.60
N VAL A 227 8.56 37.04 -24.38
CA VAL A 227 7.79 35.83 -24.04
C VAL A 227 6.80 36.17 -22.91
N ARG A 228 5.53 35.83 -23.12
CA ARG A 228 4.49 36.06 -22.10
C ARG A 228 4.83 35.26 -20.85
N GLU A 229 4.69 35.85 -19.64
CA GLU A 229 4.90 35.22 -18.34
C GLU A 229 4.16 33.89 -18.19
N SER A 230 2.91 33.83 -18.69
CA SER A 230 2.11 32.60 -18.68
C SER A 230 2.75 31.42 -19.43
N ARG A 231 3.57 31.69 -20.45
CA ARG A 231 4.29 30.63 -21.18
C ARG A 231 5.48 30.10 -20.38
N ILE A 232 6.12 30.95 -19.60
CA ILE A 232 7.25 30.57 -18.74
C ILE A 232 6.69 29.68 -17.61
N LEU A 233 5.59 30.11 -16.98
CA LEU A 233 4.92 29.34 -15.91
C LEU A 233 4.41 27.99 -16.42
N LEU A 234 3.77 27.98 -17.59
CA LEU A 234 3.31 26.75 -18.21
C LEU A 234 4.48 25.81 -18.56
N GLY A 235 5.58 26.38 -19.08
CA GLY A 235 6.78 25.60 -19.37
C GLY A 235 7.40 24.94 -18.13
N GLU A 236 7.43 25.66 -17.00
CA GLU A 236 7.86 25.11 -15.71
C GLU A 236 6.92 24.00 -15.20
N ALA A 237 5.60 24.22 -15.29
CA ALA A 237 4.63 23.21 -14.90
C ALA A 237 4.72 21.94 -15.76
N VAL A 238 4.76 22.10 -17.09
CA VAL A 238 4.90 20.96 -18.02
C VAL A 238 6.21 20.21 -17.81
N SER A 239 7.29 20.93 -17.52
CA SER A 239 8.58 20.30 -17.25
C SER A 239 8.56 19.45 -15.99
N ARG A 240 7.93 19.91 -14.90
CA ARG A 240 7.80 19.16 -13.65
C ARG A 240 6.87 17.97 -13.80
N PHE A 241 5.76 18.17 -14.47
CA PHE A 241 4.86 17.09 -14.85
C PHE A 241 5.57 15.99 -15.63
N ALA A 242 6.40 16.37 -16.62
CA ALA A 242 7.17 15.41 -17.40
C ALA A 242 8.19 14.62 -16.55
N VAL A 243 8.84 15.26 -15.56
CA VAL A 243 9.74 14.58 -14.62
C VAL A 243 8.96 13.61 -13.74
N ALA A 244 7.83 14.05 -13.14
CA ALA A 244 6.98 13.22 -12.32
C ALA A 244 6.46 12.00 -13.08
N LEU A 245 5.97 12.22 -14.30
CA LEU A 245 5.48 11.15 -15.17
C LEU A 245 6.59 10.17 -15.57
N ALA A 246 7.78 10.67 -15.92
CA ALA A 246 8.92 9.81 -16.25
C ALA A 246 9.33 8.92 -15.08
N GLN A 247 9.30 9.44 -13.86
CA GLN A 247 9.57 8.67 -12.65
C GLN A 247 8.48 7.63 -12.39
N SER A 248 7.21 8.01 -12.49
CA SER A 248 6.10 7.09 -12.31
C SER A 248 6.16 5.94 -13.30
N LEU A 249 6.41 6.24 -14.57
CA LEU A 249 6.60 5.22 -15.61
C LEU A 249 7.79 4.30 -15.32
N LEU A 250 8.90 4.86 -14.80
CA LEU A 250 10.05 4.06 -14.41
C LEU A 250 9.67 3.07 -13.28
N ILE A 251 8.94 3.52 -12.26
CA ILE A 251 8.50 2.66 -11.17
C ILE A 251 7.56 1.58 -11.69
N ILE A 252 6.57 1.91 -12.52
CA ILE A 252 5.64 0.95 -13.11
C ILE A 252 6.40 -0.13 -13.89
N VAL A 253 7.24 0.27 -14.84
CA VAL A 253 7.94 -0.67 -15.72
C VAL A 253 8.90 -1.56 -14.94
N VAL A 254 9.70 -0.96 -14.05
CA VAL A 254 10.70 -1.73 -13.31
C VAL A 254 10.05 -2.65 -12.25
N SER A 255 8.99 -2.21 -11.56
CA SER A 255 8.30 -3.07 -10.61
C SER A 255 7.58 -4.23 -11.30
N ALA A 256 7.00 -4.02 -12.47
CA ALA A 256 6.43 -5.10 -13.28
C ALA A 256 7.49 -6.10 -13.73
N LEU A 257 8.68 -5.63 -14.17
CA LEU A 257 9.74 -6.50 -14.68
C LEU A 257 10.52 -7.23 -13.59
N LEU A 258 10.79 -6.58 -12.44
CA LEU A 258 11.63 -7.15 -11.37
C LEU A 258 10.83 -7.88 -10.30
N PHE A 259 9.62 -7.42 -10.00
CA PHE A 259 8.81 -7.93 -8.89
C PHE A 259 7.51 -8.60 -9.37
N GLY A 260 7.28 -8.67 -10.69
CA GLY A 260 6.08 -9.29 -11.25
C GLY A 260 4.77 -8.56 -10.91
N VAL A 261 4.84 -7.25 -10.61
CA VAL A 261 3.66 -6.49 -10.21
C VAL A 261 2.70 -6.32 -11.38
N GLU A 262 1.49 -6.81 -11.22
CA GLU A 262 0.40 -6.59 -12.16
C GLU A 262 -0.32 -5.29 -11.82
N TRP A 263 -0.32 -4.34 -12.78
CA TRP A 263 -0.88 -3.01 -12.58
C TRP A 263 -2.35 -2.88 -13.02
N GLY A 264 -2.93 -3.98 -13.57
CA GLY A 264 -4.30 -3.99 -14.07
C GLY A 264 -4.50 -3.19 -15.36
N ASP A 265 -5.63 -2.50 -15.50
CA ASP A 265 -5.98 -1.76 -16.73
C ASP A 265 -4.98 -0.63 -17.04
N PRO A 266 -4.23 -0.70 -18.16
CA PRO A 266 -3.23 0.29 -18.49
C PRO A 266 -3.79 1.71 -18.69
N LEU A 267 -5.05 1.83 -19.15
CA LEU A 267 -5.70 3.12 -19.36
C LEU A 267 -6.07 3.74 -18.01
N GLY A 268 -6.65 2.95 -17.10
CA GLY A 268 -6.97 3.38 -15.74
C GLY A 268 -5.72 3.87 -15.01
N VAL A 269 -4.66 3.06 -15.03
CA VAL A 269 -3.36 3.42 -14.41
C VAL A 269 -2.79 4.70 -15.02
N ALA A 270 -2.80 4.84 -16.34
CA ALA A 270 -2.28 6.05 -17.00
C ALA A 270 -3.05 7.32 -16.60
N VAL A 271 -4.37 7.22 -16.45
CA VAL A 271 -5.22 8.34 -16.04
C VAL A 271 -4.98 8.68 -14.57
N VAL A 272 -5.02 7.71 -13.65
CA VAL A 272 -4.77 7.91 -12.22
C VAL A 272 -3.40 8.54 -11.99
N VAL A 273 -2.35 7.95 -12.56
CA VAL A 273 -0.97 8.46 -12.45
C VAL A 273 -0.86 9.85 -13.06
N GLY A 274 -1.50 10.09 -14.22
CA GLY A 274 -1.51 11.40 -14.86
C GLY A 274 -2.09 12.50 -13.99
N VAL A 275 -3.27 12.27 -13.40
CA VAL A 275 -3.90 13.28 -12.52
C VAL A 275 -3.15 13.44 -11.20
N PHE A 276 -2.57 12.38 -10.65
CA PHE A 276 -1.71 12.46 -9.47
C PHE A 276 -0.43 13.26 -9.72
N CYS A 277 0.21 13.07 -10.87
CA CYS A 277 1.38 13.88 -11.31
C CYS A 277 1.04 15.37 -11.43
N LEU A 278 -0.20 15.72 -11.79
CA LEU A 278 -0.65 17.12 -11.78
C LEU A 278 -0.72 17.69 -10.36
N VAL A 279 -1.23 16.94 -9.39
CA VAL A 279 -1.21 17.34 -7.97
C VAL A 279 0.23 17.53 -7.47
N ALA A 280 1.11 16.55 -7.73
CA ALA A 280 2.51 16.62 -7.35
C ALA A 280 3.23 17.82 -7.98
N THR A 281 2.91 18.12 -9.23
CA THR A 281 3.41 19.32 -9.93
C THR A 281 2.96 20.61 -9.26
N GLY A 282 1.68 20.71 -8.89
CA GLY A 282 1.14 21.86 -8.17
C GLY A 282 1.80 22.06 -6.81
N ALA A 283 1.96 20.97 -6.04
CA ALA A 283 2.63 20.98 -4.75
C ALA A 283 4.11 21.42 -4.87
N ALA A 284 4.84 20.90 -5.87
CA ALA A 284 6.21 21.31 -6.16
C ALA A 284 6.32 22.80 -6.50
N MET A 285 5.38 23.32 -7.29
CA MET A 285 5.33 24.75 -7.64
C MET A 285 5.03 25.61 -6.41
N LEU A 286 4.13 25.17 -5.52
CA LEU A 286 3.84 25.86 -4.25
C LEU A 286 5.08 25.92 -3.36
N VAL A 287 5.74 24.80 -3.11
CA VAL A 287 7.00 24.75 -2.36
C VAL A 287 8.01 25.70 -2.99
N GLY A 288 8.23 25.64 -4.31
CA GLY A 288 9.14 26.53 -5.02
C GLY A 288 8.74 28.01 -4.99
N ALA A 289 7.47 28.33 -4.75
CA ALA A 289 7.00 29.71 -4.59
C ALA A 289 7.26 30.28 -3.18
N TYR A 290 7.18 29.43 -2.14
CA TYR A 290 7.34 29.86 -0.73
C TYR A 290 8.79 29.80 -0.23
N VAL A 291 9.55 28.84 -0.68
CA VAL A 291 10.92 28.58 -0.23
C VAL A 291 11.88 29.67 -0.73
N ARG A 292 12.77 30.11 0.15
CA ARG A 292 13.70 31.23 -0.11
C ARG A 292 15.09 30.77 -0.55
N SER A 293 15.48 29.54 -0.20
CA SER A 293 16.77 28.98 -0.60
C SER A 293 16.60 27.58 -1.20
N PRO A 294 17.47 27.16 -2.14
CA PRO A 294 17.39 25.82 -2.76
C PRO A 294 17.47 24.69 -1.72
N GLN A 295 18.18 24.90 -0.62
CA GLN A 295 18.38 23.91 0.45
C GLN A 295 17.11 23.68 1.29
N GLN A 296 16.20 24.66 1.36
CA GLN A 296 14.93 24.54 2.08
C GLN A 296 13.93 23.63 1.38
N ALA A 297 13.96 23.52 0.05
CA ALA A 297 13.02 22.69 -0.69
C ALA A 297 13.16 21.20 -0.32
N PRO A 298 14.35 20.58 -0.35
CA PRO A 298 14.53 19.20 0.08
C PRO A 298 14.39 19.01 1.60
N ALA A 299 14.52 20.07 2.40
CA ALA A 299 14.31 20.01 3.84
C ALA A 299 12.82 19.99 4.25
N ILE A 300 11.94 20.56 3.44
CA ILE A 300 10.49 20.69 3.71
C ILE A 300 9.69 19.68 2.89
N GLY A 301 9.99 19.56 1.60
CA GLY A 301 9.21 18.78 0.67
C GLY A 301 9.12 17.29 1.00
N PRO A 302 10.24 16.56 1.12
CA PRO A 302 10.24 15.15 1.45
C PRO A 302 9.56 14.81 2.79
N PRO A 303 9.85 15.49 3.92
CA PRO A 303 9.13 15.23 5.17
C PRO A 303 7.62 15.44 5.05
N LEU A 304 7.19 16.50 4.36
CA LEU A 304 5.78 16.73 4.09
C LEU A 304 5.18 15.60 3.24
N GLY A 305 5.89 15.18 2.19
CA GLY A 305 5.47 14.07 1.34
C GLY A 305 5.33 12.75 2.10
N ILE A 306 6.26 12.47 3.03
CA ILE A 306 6.21 11.28 3.89
C ILE A 306 4.96 11.33 4.79
N VAL A 307 4.69 12.45 5.44
CA VAL A 307 3.51 12.60 6.32
C VAL A 307 2.22 12.44 5.53
N LEU A 308 2.10 13.07 4.37
CA LEU A 308 0.92 12.97 3.52
C LEU A 308 0.74 11.55 2.95
N GLY A 309 1.84 10.91 2.55
CA GLY A 309 1.84 9.51 2.09
C GLY A 309 1.48 8.53 3.19
N MET A 310 1.99 8.75 4.42
CA MET A 310 1.65 7.95 5.59
C MET A 310 0.14 8.00 5.88
N LEU A 311 -0.43 9.21 5.94
CA LEU A 311 -1.87 9.40 6.13
C LEU A 311 -2.69 8.85 4.96
N GLY A 312 -2.13 8.85 3.75
CA GLY A 312 -2.76 8.31 2.56
C GLY A 312 -2.60 6.79 2.36
N GLY A 313 -1.96 6.08 3.30
CA GLY A 313 -1.81 4.62 3.22
C GLY A 313 -0.59 4.13 2.44
N CYS A 314 0.37 5.02 2.08
CA CYS A 314 1.55 4.59 1.31
C CYS A 314 2.61 3.85 2.14
N LEU A 315 2.56 3.87 3.47
CA LEU A 315 3.51 3.17 4.33
C LEU A 315 2.92 1.90 4.94
N TRP A 316 1.63 1.91 5.24
CA TRP A 316 0.84 0.77 5.73
C TRP A 316 -0.64 0.97 5.38
N PRO A 317 -1.44 -0.11 5.33
CA PRO A 317 -2.87 -0.02 5.10
C PRO A 317 -3.54 0.90 6.13
N ARG A 318 -4.40 1.83 5.66
CA ARG A 318 -5.05 2.83 6.52
C ARG A 318 -5.98 2.22 7.56
N GLU A 319 -6.54 1.07 7.25
CA GLU A 319 -7.45 0.29 8.09
C GLU A 319 -6.79 -0.09 9.43
N VAL A 320 -5.47 -0.32 9.41
CA VAL A 320 -4.68 -0.65 10.61
C VAL A 320 -4.55 0.54 11.57
N ALA A 321 -4.64 1.77 11.05
CA ALA A 321 -4.45 2.99 11.84
C ALA A 321 -5.71 3.43 12.62
N GLY A 322 -6.86 2.80 12.39
CA GLY A 322 -8.15 3.11 13.02
C GLY A 322 -8.91 4.27 12.37
N GLU A 323 -10.22 4.34 12.63
CA GLU A 323 -11.16 5.24 11.97
C GLU A 323 -10.76 6.73 11.89
N PRO A 324 -10.29 7.41 12.95
CA PRO A 324 -9.95 8.83 12.84
C PRO A 324 -8.86 9.10 11.78
N LEU A 325 -7.82 8.25 11.71
CA LEU A 325 -6.72 8.43 10.76
C LEU A 325 -7.10 7.98 9.36
N ASN A 326 -7.91 6.93 9.22
CA ASN A 326 -8.44 6.49 7.95
C ASN A 326 -9.24 7.61 7.27
N THR A 327 -10.22 8.20 7.96
CA THR A 327 -11.01 9.31 7.45
C THR A 327 -10.16 10.54 7.12
N LEU A 328 -9.16 10.87 7.95
CA LEU A 328 -8.26 12.01 7.73
C LEU A 328 -7.43 11.85 6.45
N GLY A 329 -7.09 10.63 6.10
CA GLY A 329 -6.33 10.29 4.89
C GLY A 329 -6.98 10.82 3.62
N TYR A 330 -8.30 10.79 3.54
CA TYR A 330 -9.08 11.25 2.38
C TYR A 330 -9.02 12.77 2.12
N LEU A 331 -8.45 13.55 3.04
CA LEU A 331 -8.13 14.95 2.75
C LEU A 331 -6.94 15.10 1.79
N PHE A 332 -6.19 14.02 1.53
CA PHE A 332 -4.97 14.04 0.75
C PHE A 332 -5.07 13.15 -0.49
N PRO A 333 -4.41 13.51 -1.60
CA PRO A 333 -4.51 12.79 -2.87
C PRO A 333 -3.93 11.37 -2.81
N HIS A 334 -3.05 11.08 -1.82
CA HIS A 334 -2.43 9.77 -1.69
C HIS A 334 -3.45 8.68 -1.37
N ALA A 335 -4.45 8.96 -0.51
CA ALA A 335 -5.48 8.00 -0.16
C ALA A 335 -6.30 7.58 -1.39
N TRP A 336 -6.81 8.56 -2.13
CA TRP A 336 -7.57 8.32 -3.35
C TRP A 336 -6.73 7.64 -4.43
N GLY A 337 -5.43 8.00 -4.53
CA GLY A 337 -4.50 7.35 -5.44
C GLY A 337 -4.23 5.90 -5.09
N MET A 338 -4.10 5.58 -3.80
CA MET A 338 -3.93 4.21 -3.32
C MET A 338 -5.17 3.37 -3.64
N ASP A 339 -6.36 3.87 -3.27
CA ASP A 339 -7.61 3.16 -3.52
C ASP A 339 -7.81 2.89 -5.02
N ALA A 340 -7.60 3.91 -5.87
CA ALA A 340 -7.72 3.74 -7.32
C ALA A 340 -6.71 2.74 -7.89
N LEU A 341 -5.43 2.81 -7.49
CA LEU A 341 -4.43 1.90 -8.02
C LEU A 341 -4.61 0.46 -7.52
N LEU A 342 -5.04 0.27 -6.27
CA LEU A 342 -5.34 -1.05 -5.74
C LEU A 342 -6.59 -1.64 -6.39
N ALA A 343 -7.66 -0.87 -6.56
CA ALA A 343 -8.86 -1.32 -7.27
C ALA A 343 -8.57 -1.75 -8.71
N LEU A 344 -7.66 -1.06 -9.41
CA LEU A 344 -7.26 -1.45 -10.77
C LEU A 344 -6.48 -2.77 -10.84
N THR A 345 -5.92 -3.27 -9.72
CA THR A 345 -5.25 -4.59 -9.71
C THR A 345 -6.24 -5.75 -9.61
N GLU A 346 -7.51 -5.47 -9.33
CA GLU A 346 -8.54 -6.50 -9.27
C GLU A 346 -8.89 -7.03 -10.67
N PRO A 347 -9.19 -8.34 -10.79
CA PRO A 347 -9.54 -8.92 -12.08
C PRO A 347 -10.78 -8.28 -12.69
N GLY A 348 -10.67 -7.79 -13.91
CA GLY A 348 -11.78 -7.17 -14.65
C GLY A 348 -12.03 -5.70 -14.36
N ALA A 349 -11.35 -5.12 -13.34
CA ALA A 349 -11.47 -3.71 -13.03
C ALA A 349 -10.84 -2.82 -14.12
N GLY A 350 -11.45 -1.68 -14.39
CA GLY A 350 -11.00 -0.74 -15.40
C GLY A 350 -11.22 0.72 -15.02
N LEU A 351 -10.89 1.62 -15.93
CA LEU A 351 -11.06 3.05 -15.70
C LEU A 351 -12.45 3.48 -15.18
N PRO A 352 -13.58 2.88 -15.63
CA PRO A 352 -14.91 3.26 -15.11
C PRO A 352 -15.05 3.06 -13.60
N ASP A 353 -14.39 2.05 -13.03
CA ASP A 353 -14.55 1.64 -11.63
C ASP A 353 -13.83 2.61 -10.67
N VAL A 354 -12.84 3.35 -11.16
CA VAL A 354 -12.05 4.33 -10.39
C VAL A 354 -12.34 5.79 -10.73
N MET A 355 -13.46 6.05 -11.40
CA MET A 355 -13.80 7.41 -11.86
C MET A 355 -14.05 8.39 -10.71
N THR A 356 -14.52 7.93 -9.56
CA THR A 356 -14.71 8.74 -8.37
C THR A 356 -13.37 9.27 -7.84
N GLU A 357 -12.41 8.38 -7.67
CA GLU A 357 -11.05 8.68 -7.20
C GLU A 357 -10.34 9.62 -8.17
N VAL A 358 -10.44 9.31 -9.47
CA VAL A 358 -9.91 10.17 -10.55
C VAL A 358 -10.51 11.57 -10.49
N ALA A 359 -11.83 11.69 -10.33
CA ALA A 359 -12.51 12.98 -10.28
C ALA A 359 -12.08 13.82 -9.05
N VAL A 360 -11.93 13.16 -7.89
CA VAL A 360 -11.46 13.83 -6.66
C VAL A 360 -10.02 14.28 -6.80
N ILE A 361 -9.12 13.41 -7.26
CA ILE A 361 -7.70 13.76 -7.47
C ILE A 361 -7.59 14.88 -8.52
N ALA A 362 -8.38 14.84 -9.58
CA ALA A 362 -8.40 15.89 -10.61
C ALA A 362 -8.89 17.23 -10.02
N GLY A 363 -9.92 17.22 -9.16
CA GLY A 363 -10.36 18.39 -8.42
C GLY A 363 -9.26 18.95 -7.52
N MET A 364 -8.56 18.09 -6.76
CA MET A 364 -7.41 18.49 -5.95
C MET A 364 -6.28 19.06 -6.83
N ALA A 365 -6.02 18.47 -8.01
CA ALA A 365 -5.02 18.98 -8.94
C ALA A 365 -5.35 20.39 -9.41
N VAL A 366 -6.61 20.65 -9.80
CA VAL A 366 -7.08 21.99 -10.22
C VAL A 366 -6.89 23.01 -9.11
N VAL A 367 -7.26 22.67 -7.88
CA VAL A 367 -7.11 23.57 -6.73
C VAL A 367 -5.64 23.85 -6.44
N VAL A 368 -4.83 22.80 -6.25
CA VAL A 368 -3.42 22.96 -5.87
C VAL A 368 -2.61 23.65 -6.96
N LEU A 369 -2.80 23.27 -8.22
CA LEU A 369 -2.11 23.89 -9.36
C LEU A 369 -2.59 25.33 -9.57
N GLY A 370 -3.90 25.59 -9.43
CA GLY A 370 -4.47 26.93 -9.52
C GLY A 370 -3.88 27.87 -8.48
N VAL A 371 -3.88 27.46 -7.21
CA VAL A 371 -3.24 28.21 -6.11
C VAL A 371 -1.75 28.42 -6.37
N ALA A 372 -1.05 27.36 -6.81
CA ALA A 372 0.37 27.44 -7.13
C ALA A 372 0.67 28.51 -8.21
N LEU A 373 -0.09 28.51 -9.28
CA LEU A 373 0.06 29.48 -10.37
C LEU A 373 -0.20 30.91 -9.92
N VAL A 374 -1.27 31.13 -9.11
CA VAL A 374 -1.59 32.45 -8.55
C VAL A 374 -0.49 32.96 -7.63
N VAL A 375 -0.06 32.11 -6.68
CA VAL A 375 0.99 32.48 -5.72
C VAL A 375 2.31 32.74 -6.42
N PHE A 376 2.66 31.89 -7.37
CA PHE A 376 3.89 32.05 -8.13
C PHE A 376 3.90 33.35 -8.92
N ARG A 377 2.80 33.68 -9.61
CA ARG A 377 2.64 34.93 -10.37
C ARG A 377 2.79 36.14 -9.45
N LYS A 378 2.10 36.16 -8.30
CA LYS A 378 2.18 37.28 -7.36
C LYS A 378 3.62 37.49 -6.84
N ARG A 379 4.32 36.40 -6.50
CA ARG A 379 5.69 36.49 -5.96
C ARG A 379 6.76 36.70 -7.02
N ALA A 380 6.55 36.28 -8.25
CA ALA A 380 7.47 36.57 -9.35
C ALA A 380 7.41 38.05 -9.76
N VAL A 381 6.25 38.68 -9.68
CA VAL A 381 6.05 40.10 -10.02
C VAL A 381 6.48 41.03 -8.85
N LEU A 382 6.31 40.61 -7.59
CA LEU A 382 6.72 41.44 -6.42
C LEU A 382 8.23 41.51 -6.20
N VAL A 383 9.02 40.71 -6.88
CA VAL A 383 10.50 40.67 -6.79
C VAL A 383 11.14 41.29 -8.06
N ALA A 384 10.35 41.70 -9.03
CA ALA A 384 10.76 42.48 -10.20
C ALA A 384 10.65 43.98 -9.93
#